data_e593491151f068398dd4747ed03e96fb
#
_entry.id   e593491151f068398dd4747ed03e96fb
#
_cell.length_a   1.000
_cell.length_b   1.000
_cell.length_c   1.000
_cell.angle_alpha   90.00
_cell.angle_beta   90.00
_cell.angle_gamma   90.00
#
_symmetry.space_group_name_H-M   'P 1'
#
loop_
_entity.id
_entity.type
_entity.pdbx_description
1 polymer ?
#
loop_
_entity_poly.entity_id
_entity_poly.type
_entity_poly.pdbx_seq_one_letter_code
_entity_poly.pdbx_strand_id
1 'polypeptide(L)'
;MDEVKVIELKKSIFESNDRDADQLRSELKAQGVFLLNLMSAPGSGKTTTLIQTINRLKDTIKIAVMEADIDSDVDAIKIKEATGVESIQLHTGGMCHLDAEMTRQGIEALPGEGLAVSGERFDLVILENVGNLVCPAEFDTGAVKNAMILSVPEGHDKPLKYPLMFSVCDVVVINKIDVLPYFDFDLDKCKEYIYMRNPKATVIPICAKTGEGVEDFAEWLLAQVKEWKTL
;
A
#
# COMPACT_ATOMS: atom_id res chain seq x y z
N MET A 1 -9.44 -36.20 -34.25
CA MET A 1 -9.89 -35.66 -32.99
C MET A 1 -9.41 -34.20 -32.97
N ASP A 2 -10.36 -33.27 -33.07
CA ASP A 2 -10.01 -31.86 -33.04
C ASP A 2 -9.53 -31.52 -31.60
N GLU A 3 -8.29 -31.02 -31.50
CA GLU A 3 -7.76 -30.55 -30.22
C GLU A 3 -8.57 -29.35 -29.75
N VAL A 4 -9.13 -29.46 -28.56
CA VAL A 4 -9.82 -28.34 -27.91
C VAL A 4 -8.75 -27.31 -27.53
N LYS A 5 -8.84 -26.09 -28.09
CA LYS A 5 -7.96 -24.99 -27.76
C LYS A 5 -8.28 -24.49 -26.35
N VAL A 6 -7.37 -24.72 -25.41
CA VAL A 6 -7.45 -24.17 -24.04
C VAL A 6 -6.81 -22.78 -24.06
N ILE A 7 -7.57 -21.76 -23.63
CA ILE A 7 -7.08 -20.38 -23.52
C ILE A 7 -7.02 -20.03 -22.03
N GLU A 8 -5.82 -19.77 -21.53
CA GLU A 8 -5.60 -19.30 -20.16
C GLU A 8 -5.82 -17.77 -20.09
N LEU A 9 -7.08 -17.35 -19.96
CA LEU A 9 -7.46 -15.93 -19.90
C LEU A 9 -6.80 -15.19 -18.73
N LYS A 10 -6.67 -15.85 -17.58
CA LYS A 10 -6.03 -15.27 -16.39
C LYS A 10 -4.60 -14.83 -16.68
N LYS A 11 -3.81 -15.63 -17.39
CA LYS A 11 -2.42 -15.33 -17.73
C LYS A 11 -2.28 -14.09 -18.62
N SER A 12 -3.15 -13.92 -19.62
CA SER A 12 -3.10 -12.76 -20.51
C SER A 12 -3.47 -11.44 -19.82
N ILE A 13 -4.36 -11.47 -18.84
CA ILE A 13 -4.74 -10.31 -18.04
C ILE A 13 -3.56 -9.86 -17.17
N PHE A 14 -2.89 -10.76 -16.47
CA PHE A 14 -1.73 -10.43 -15.65
C PHE A 14 -0.57 -9.90 -16.50
N GLU A 15 -0.24 -10.54 -17.63
CA GLU A 15 0.83 -10.06 -18.52
C GLU A 15 0.56 -8.66 -19.11
N SER A 16 -0.71 -8.27 -19.30
CA SER A 16 -1.06 -6.92 -19.71
C SER A 16 -0.87 -5.94 -18.57
N ASN A 17 -1.41 -6.27 -17.39
CA ASN A 17 -1.28 -5.43 -16.20
C ASN A 17 0.19 -5.21 -15.80
N ASP A 18 1.03 -6.23 -15.86
CA ASP A 18 2.46 -6.12 -15.52
C ASP A 18 3.19 -5.12 -16.42
N ARG A 19 2.86 -5.10 -17.73
CA ARG A 19 3.43 -4.10 -18.66
C ARG A 19 2.95 -2.69 -18.35
N ASP A 20 1.67 -2.53 -18.04
CA ASP A 20 1.08 -1.24 -17.69
C ASP A 20 1.66 -0.74 -16.36
N ALA A 21 1.90 -1.64 -15.40
CA ALA A 21 2.56 -1.35 -14.13
C ALA A 21 4.02 -0.90 -14.31
N ASP A 22 4.79 -1.58 -15.16
CA ASP A 22 6.17 -1.19 -15.46
C ASP A 22 6.24 0.16 -16.18
N GLN A 23 5.31 0.43 -17.09
CA GLN A 23 5.20 1.72 -17.74
C GLN A 23 4.88 2.83 -16.74
N LEU A 24 3.87 2.64 -15.88
CA LEU A 24 3.51 3.61 -14.84
C LEU A 24 4.69 3.88 -13.90
N ARG A 25 5.39 2.84 -13.47
CA ARG A 25 6.58 2.96 -12.60
C ARG A 25 7.69 3.76 -13.27
N SER A 26 7.88 3.58 -14.59
CA SER A 26 8.86 4.34 -15.37
C SER A 26 8.49 5.83 -15.48
N GLU A 27 7.21 6.14 -15.66
CA GLU A 27 6.70 7.52 -15.71
C GLU A 27 6.83 8.21 -14.35
N LEU A 28 6.46 7.52 -13.26
CA LEU A 28 6.64 7.99 -11.89
C LEU A 28 8.12 8.30 -11.59
N LYS A 29 9.02 7.43 -12.08
CA LYS A 29 10.46 7.63 -11.94
C LYS A 29 10.93 8.89 -12.65
N ALA A 30 10.53 9.10 -13.90
CA ALA A 30 10.89 10.28 -14.67
C ALA A 30 10.41 11.58 -14.01
N GLN A 31 9.37 11.51 -13.19
CA GLN A 31 8.80 12.63 -12.47
C GLN A 31 9.29 12.78 -11.04
N GLY A 32 10.02 11.80 -10.51
CA GLY A 32 10.49 11.78 -9.13
C GLY A 32 9.36 11.57 -8.10
N VAL A 33 8.23 11.00 -8.51
CA VAL A 33 7.10 10.68 -7.64
C VAL A 33 7.26 9.25 -7.12
N PHE A 34 7.19 9.07 -5.81
CA PHE A 34 7.20 7.76 -5.17
C PHE A 34 5.76 7.31 -4.91
N LEU A 35 5.37 6.16 -5.41
CA LEU A 35 4.06 5.54 -5.14
C LEU A 35 4.23 4.38 -4.15
N LEU A 36 3.54 4.49 -3.01
CA LEU A 36 3.40 3.41 -2.04
C LEU A 36 2.04 2.74 -2.20
N ASN A 37 1.98 1.43 -2.37
CA ASN A 37 0.76 0.65 -2.26
C ASN A 37 0.63 0.10 -0.83
N LEU A 38 -0.41 0.50 -0.11
CA LEU A 38 -0.68 0.08 1.27
C LEU A 38 -1.85 -0.91 1.31
N MET A 39 -1.55 -2.13 1.71
CA MET A 39 -2.49 -3.25 1.74
C MET A 39 -2.76 -3.72 3.17
N SER A 40 -3.92 -4.30 3.41
CA SER A 40 -4.23 -4.97 4.68
C SER A 40 -5.57 -5.70 4.64
N ALA A 41 -5.89 -6.43 5.72
CA ALA A 41 -7.26 -6.82 6.01
C ALA A 41 -8.11 -5.62 6.48
N PRO A 42 -9.45 -5.69 6.34
CA PRO A 42 -10.35 -4.72 6.95
C PRO A 42 -10.12 -4.61 8.47
N GLY A 43 -10.18 -3.39 9.00
CA GLY A 43 -10.05 -3.15 10.44
C GLY A 43 -8.63 -3.30 11.02
N SER A 44 -7.58 -3.49 10.21
CA SER A 44 -6.18 -3.55 10.66
C SER A 44 -5.65 -2.21 11.19
N GLY A 45 -6.29 -1.09 10.83
CA GLY A 45 -5.93 0.27 11.24
C GLY A 45 -5.15 1.05 10.19
N LYS A 46 -5.38 0.78 8.87
CA LYS A 46 -4.75 1.52 7.76
C LYS A 46 -4.87 3.02 7.92
N THR A 47 -6.09 3.55 7.93
CA THR A 47 -6.39 4.98 8.01
C THR A 47 -5.73 5.65 9.20
N THR A 48 -5.76 5.02 10.40
CA THR A 48 -5.11 5.55 11.60
C THR A 48 -3.59 5.58 11.44
N THR A 49 -3.00 4.52 10.88
CA THR A 49 -1.56 4.45 10.60
C THR A 49 -1.15 5.53 9.59
N LEU A 50 -1.92 5.72 8.52
CA LEU A 50 -1.67 6.75 7.52
C LEU A 50 -1.71 8.15 8.13
N ILE A 51 -2.74 8.49 8.89
CA ILE A 51 -2.88 9.80 9.55
C ILE A 51 -1.65 10.08 10.42
N GLN A 52 -1.24 9.12 11.23
CA GLN A 52 -0.07 9.27 12.10
C GLN A 52 1.24 9.43 11.33
N THR A 53 1.42 8.67 10.25
CA THR A 53 2.62 8.72 9.40
C THR A 53 2.67 10.02 8.61
N ILE A 54 1.57 10.41 7.97
CA ILE A 54 1.47 11.66 7.19
C ILE A 54 1.77 12.88 8.06
N ASN A 55 1.21 12.95 9.27
CA ASN A 55 1.45 14.07 10.18
C ASN A 55 2.92 14.21 10.60
N ARG A 56 3.75 13.17 10.48
CA ARG A 56 5.20 13.24 10.71
C ARG A 56 5.99 13.69 9.48
N LEU A 57 5.43 13.48 8.28
CA LEU A 57 6.15 13.68 7.03
C LEU A 57 5.72 14.93 6.23
N LYS A 58 4.48 15.40 6.42
CA LYS A 58 3.86 16.43 5.56
C LYS A 58 4.59 17.78 5.55
N ASP A 59 5.33 18.11 6.61
CA ASP A 59 6.14 19.33 6.67
C ASP A 59 7.50 19.17 5.97
N THR A 60 7.87 17.96 5.58
CA THR A 60 9.15 17.63 4.94
C THR A 60 9.00 17.32 3.46
N ILE A 61 7.91 16.64 3.06
CA ILE A 61 7.63 16.22 1.69
C ILE A 61 6.17 16.46 1.33
N LYS A 62 5.89 16.69 0.04
CA LYS A 62 4.52 16.84 -0.48
C LYS A 62 3.87 15.47 -0.65
N ILE A 63 2.74 15.27 0.02
CA ILE A 63 2.04 13.98 0.07
C ILE A 63 0.63 14.12 -0.50
N ALA A 64 0.20 13.13 -1.28
CA ALA A 64 -1.20 12.90 -1.62
C ALA A 64 -1.62 11.48 -1.27
N VAL A 65 -2.91 11.28 -1.06
CA VAL A 65 -3.51 9.97 -0.76
C VAL A 65 -4.59 9.65 -1.77
N MET A 66 -4.57 8.45 -2.28
CA MET A 66 -5.65 7.83 -3.04
C MET A 66 -6.22 6.71 -2.18
N GLU A 67 -7.45 6.83 -1.75
CA GLU A 67 -8.12 5.81 -0.95
C GLU A 67 -9.04 4.99 -1.86
N ALA A 68 -8.88 3.67 -1.84
CA ALA A 68 -9.69 2.77 -2.64
C ALA A 68 -10.65 1.97 -1.76
N ASP A 69 -11.93 2.17 -1.99
CA ASP A 69 -13.00 1.41 -1.36
C ASP A 69 -14.07 1.02 -2.39
N ILE A 70 -14.93 0.08 -2.01
CA ILE A 70 -16.01 -0.38 -2.89
C ILE A 70 -17.04 0.73 -3.09
N ASP A 71 -17.41 1.47 -2.03
CA ASP A 71 -18.50 2.47 -2.08
C ASP A 71 -18.43 3.53 -0.95
N SER A 72 -17.36 3.60 -0.15
CA SER A 72 -17.24 4.53 0.98
C SER A 72 -16.22 5.63 0.69
N ASP A 73 -16.51 6.86 1.14
CA ASP A 73 -15.60 8.01 1.09
C ASP A 73 -15.12 8.46 2.50
N VAL A 74 -15.52 7.73 3.53
CA VAL A 74 -15.32 8.11 4.94
C VAL A 74 -13.83 8.20 5.29
N ASP A 75 -13.00 7.29 4.79
CA ASP A 75 -11.58 7.26 5.14
C ASP A 75 -10.79 8.34 4.39
N ALA A 76 -11.11 8.63 3.13
CA ALA A 76 -10.54 9.77 2.40
C ALA A 76 -10.83 11.11 3.09
N ILE A 77 -12.07 11.31 3.54
CA ILE A 77 -12.48 12.51 4.27
C ILE A 77 -11.72 12.62 5.59
N LYS A 78 -11.63 11.55 6.38
CA LYS A 78 -10.87 11.54 7.65
C LYS A 78 -9.41 11.88 7.46
N ILE A 79 -8.75 11.33 6.43
CA ILE A 79 -7.35 11.61 6.14
C ILE A 79 -7.18 13.09 5.82
N LYS A 80 -8.02 13.64 4.94
CA LYS A 80 -7.97 15.06 4.56
C LYS A 80 -8.19 15.98 5.75
N GLU A 81 -9.20 15.72 6.58
CA GLU A 81 -9.51 16.52 7.77
C GLU A 81 -8.39 16.45 8.83
N ALA A 82 -7.81 15.26 9.05
CA ALA A 82 -6.81 15.06 10.09
C ALA A 82 -5.40 15.50 9.70
N THR A 83 -5.09 15.56 8.40
CA THR A 83 -3.72 15.81 7.92
C THR A 83 -3.59 17.09 7.10
N GLY A 84 -4.65 17.52 6.44
CA GLY A 84 -4.65 18.64 5.50
C GLY A 84 -4.02 18.34 4.14
N VAL A 85 -3.56 17.09 3.88
CA VAL A 85 -3.02 16.71 2.58
C VAL A 85 -4.12 16.44 1.56
N GLU A 86 -3.80 16.50 0.28
CA GLU A 86 -4.73 16.13 -0.77
C GLU A 86 -5.10 14.64 -0.67
N SER A 87 -6.39 14.38 -0.66
CA SER A 87 -6.94 13.02 -0.58
C SER A 87 -8.09 12.88 -1.55
N ILE A 88 -8.07 11.82 -2.35
CA ILE A 88 -9.15 11.48 -3.27
C ILE A 88 -9.67 10.07 -3.00
N GLN A 89 -10.94 9.85 -3.33
CA GLN A 89 -11.58 8.55 -3.26
C GLN A 89 -11.63 7.90 -4.64
N LEU A 90 -11.25 6.62 -4.69
CA LEU A 90 -11.38 5.76 -5.86
C LEU A 90 -12.46 4.70 -5.60
N HIS A 91 -13.59 4.82 -6.28
CA HIS A 91 -14.64 3.80 -6.23
C HIS A 91 -14.32 2.67 -7.20
N THR A 92 -14.10 1.48 -6.68
CA THR A 92 -13.70 0.32 -7.50
C THR A 92 -14.87 -0.33 -8.25
N GLY A 93 -16.11 0.12 -8.00
CA GLY A 93 -17.30 -0.44 -8.66
C GLY A 93 -17.56 -1.90 -8.34
N GLY A 94 -17.13 -2.36 -7.15
CA GLY A 94 -17.30 -3.74 -6.68
C GLY A 94 -16.07 -4.63 -6.88
N MET A 95 -14.99 -4.12 -7.46
CA MET A 95 -13.71 -4.87 -7.51
C MET A 95 -13.00 -4.81 -6.17
N CYS A 96 -12.36 -5.92 -5.80
CA CYS A 96 -11.68 -6.10 -4.52
C CYS A 96 -10.17 -5.76 -4.56
N HIS A 97 -9.71 -5.09 -5.62
CA HIS A 97 -8.33 -4.65 -5.83
C HIS A 97 -8.28 -3.51 -6.85
N LEU A 98 -7.13 -2.86 -6.95
CA LEU A 98 -6.77 -2.00 -8.07
C LEU A 98 -5.68 -2.65 -8.91
N ASP A 99 -5.71 -2.36 -10.21
CA ASP A 99 -4.65 -2.66 -11.16
C ASP A 99 -3.85 -1.38 -11.52
N ALA A 100 -2.89 -1.52 -12.44
CA ALA A 100 -2.03 -0.40 -12.83
C ALA A 100 -2.80 0.72 -13.56
N GLU A 101 -3.78 0.36 -14.39
CA GLU A 101 -4.57 1.36 -15.13
C GLU A 101 -5.49 2.16 -14.19
N MET A 102 -6.15 1.49 -13.25
CA MET A 102 -6.96 2.15 -12.22
C MET A 102 -6.11 3.07 -11.33
N THR A 103 -4.90 2.62 -11.01
CA THR A 103 -3.93 3.43 -10.24
C THR A 103 -3.50 4.67 -11.04
N ARG A 104 -3.23 4.54 -12.34
CA ARG A 104 -2.91 5.65 -13.25
C ARG A 104 -4.04 6.68 -13.26
N GLN A 105 -5.28 6.25 -13.47
CA GLN A 105 -6.46 7.12 -13.47
C GLN A 105 -6.60 7.87 -12.13
N GLY A 106 -6.31 7.20 -11.02
CA GLY A 106 -6.27 7.84 -9.70
C GLY A 106 -5.22 8.94 -9.61
N ILE A 107 -4.00 8.69 -10.07
CA ILE A 107 -2.92 9.68 -10.04
C ILE A 107 -3.26 10.87 -10.94
N GLU A 108 -3.85 10.64 -12.11
CA GLU A 108 -4.27 11.71 -13.04
C GLU A 108 -5.43 12.56 -12.49
N ALA A 109 -6.23 11.99 -11.60
CA ALA A 109 -7.33 12.71 -10.93
C ALA A 109 -6.86 13.54 -9.71
N LEU A 110 -5.62 13.38 -9.24
CA LEU A 110 -5.08 14.19 -8.15
C LEU A 110 -4.97 15.67 -8.58
N PRO A 111 -5.31 16.62 -7.68
CA PRO A 111 -5.16 18.05 -7.97
C PRO A 111 -3.69 18.41 -8.27
N GLY A 112 -3.47 19.30 -9.25
CA GLY A 112 -2.12 19.82 -9.54
C GLY A 112 -1.37 19.11 -10.64
N GLU A 113 -2.02 18.71 -11.72
CA GLU A 113 -1.45 18.15 -12.96
C GLU A 113 -0.91 16.70 -12.88
N GLY A 114 -1.27 15.89 -11.88
CA GLY A 114 -1.03 14.44 -11.85
C GLY A 114 0.35 13.98 -12.35
N LEU A 115 0.39 13.31 -13.49
CA LEU A 115 1.60 12.91 -14.22
C LEU A 115 2.14 13.99 -15.17
N ALA A 116 1.68 15.25 -15.11
CA ALA A 116 2.04 16.28 -16.06
C ALA A 116 3.46 16.86 -15.87
N VAL A 117 4.01 17.40 -16.95
CA VAL A 117 5.42 17.84 -17.02
C VAL A 117 5.67 19.17 -16.30
N SER A 118 4.62 19.94 -15.96
CA SER A 118 4.71 21.27 -15.34
C SER A 118 3.75 21.40 -14.16
N GLY A 119 4.22 21.80 -12.98
CA GLY A 119 3.38 22.05 -11.80
C GLY A 119 4.05 21.64 -10.48
N GLU A 120 3.35 21.86 -9.37
CA GLU A 120 3.78 21.41 -8.04
C GLU A 120 3.49 19.89 -7.87
N ARG A 121 4.53 19.09 -7.99
CA ARG A 121 4.43 17.63 -7.91
C ARG A 121 4.43 17.14 -6.46
N PHE A 122 3.78 16.00 -6.24
CA PHE A 122 3.90 15.25 -5.01
C PHE A 122 5.24 14.49 -4.98
N ASP A 123 5.85 14.42 -3.81
CA ASP A 123 7.02 13.59 -3.55
C ASP A 123 6.60 12.14 -3.31
N LEU A 124 5.46 11.98 -2.64
CA LEU A 124 4.89 10.70 -2.22
C LEU A 124 3.39 10.68 -2.55
N VAL A 125 2.97 9.67 -3.26
CA VAL A 125 1.56 9.28 -3.40
C VAL A 125 1.36 7.97 -2.65
N ILE A 126 0.37 7.92 -1.77
CA ILE A 126 0.00 6.70 -1.05
C ILE A 126 -1.32 6.19 -1.63
N LEU A 127 -1.30 4.99 -2.16
CA LEU A 127 -2.50 4.24 -2.52
C LEU A 127 -2.91 3.37 -1.33
N GLU A 128 -3.97 3.74 -0.61
CA GLU A 128 -4.63 2.85 0.34
C GLU A 128 -5.52 1.88 -0.45
N ASN A 129 -5.08 0.64 -0.59
CA ASN A 129 -5.79 -0.37 -1.36
C ASN A 129 -6.98 -0.94 -0.60
N VAL A 130 -7.93 -1.53 -1.33
CA VAL A 130 -9.10 -2.19 -0.75
C VAL A 130 -8.70 -3.19 0.33
N GLY A 131 -9.44 -3.22 1.42
CA GLY A 131 -9.20 -4.13 2.55
C GLY A 131 -9.38 -5.60 2.17
N ASN A 132 -8.31 -6.25 1.68
CA ASN A 132 -8.29 -7.64 1.22
C ASN A 132 -6.85 -8.18 1.25
N LEU A 133 -6.68 -9.46 1.61
CA LEU A 133 -5.35 -10.11 1.67
C LEU A 133 -5.03 -11.02 0.47
N VAL A 134 -5.92 -11.12 -0.50
CA VAL A 134 -5.77 -12.02 -1.66
C VAL A 134 -5.59 -11.21 -2.94
N CYS A 135 -6.66 -10.57 -3.40
CA CYS A 135 -6.68 -9.90 -4.70
C CYS A 135 -5.62 -8.80 -4.85
N PRO A 136 -5.40 -7.89 -3.87
CA PRO A 136 -4.37 -6.84 -3.99
C PRO A 136 -2.94 -7.37 -4.11
N ALA A 137 -2.68 -8.60 -3.69
CA ALA A 137 -1.37 -9.23 -3.85
C ALA A 137 -1.16 -9.86 -5.24
N GLU A 138 -2.23 -10.10 -5.99
CA GLU A 138 -2.16 -10.71 -7.33
C GLU A 138 -1.92 -9.67 -8.45
N PHE A 139 -2.28 -8.39 -8.22
CA PHE A 139 -2.20 -7.34 -9.23
C PHE A 139 -1.15 -6.29 -8.88
N ASP A 140 -0.20 -6.08 -9.78
CA ASP A 140 0.77 -5.00 -9.67
C ASP A 140 0.08 -3.66 -9.97
N THR A 141 0.11 -2.74 -9.03
CA THR A 141 -0.48 -1.40 -9.15
C THR A 141 0.47 -0.38 -9.80
N GLY A 142 1.68 -0.78 -10.20
CA GLY A 142 2.73 0.13 -10.61
C GLY A 142 3.42 0.86 -9.46
N ALA A 143 3.16 0.48 -8.21
CA ALA A 143 3.80 1.06 -7.05
C ALA A 143 5.31 0.76 -7.01
N VAL A 144 6.06 1.70 -6.43
CA VAL A 144 7.51 1.56 -6.20
C VAL A 144 7.79 0.58 -5.07
N LYS A 145 6.96 0.63 -4.03
CA LYS A 145 7.03 -0.23 -2.85
C LYS A 145 5.64 -0.65 -2.40
N ASN A 146 5.58 -1.86 -1.84
CA ASN A 146 4.39 -2.43 -1.23
C ASN A 146 4.55 -2.49 0.30
N ALA A 147 3.61 -1.89 1.02
CA ALA A 147 3.49 -2.00 2.46
C ALA A 147 2.24 -2.82 2.83
N MET A 148 2.35 -3.60 3.89
CA MET A 148 1.22 -4.36 4.42
C MET A 148 1.06 -4.08 5.91
N ILE A 149 -0.17 -3.84 6.37
CA ILE A 149 -0.50 -3.74 7.79
C ILE A 149 -1.17 -5.02 8.25
N LEU A 150 -0.52 -5.69 9.22
CA LEU A 150 -1.06 -6.82 9.97
C LEU A 150 -1.36 -6.33 11.39
N SER A 151 -2.56 -6.54 11.90
CA SER A 151 -2.85 -6.21 13.31
C SER A 151 -2.79 -7.43 14.23
N VAL A 152 -2.38 -7.20 15.49
CA VAL A 152 -2.30 -8.27 16.51
C VAL A 152 -3.56 -9.13 16.60
N PRO A 153 -4.80 -8.58 16.59
CA PRO A 153 -6.00 -9.42 16.65
C PRO A 153 -6.21 -10.38 15.49
N GLU A 154 -5.49 -10.19 14.37
CA GLU A 154 -5.61 -11.07 13.20
C GLU A 154 -4.86 -12.39 13.36
N GLY A 155 -3.90 -12.47 14.26
CA GLY A 155 -3.07 -13.65 14.53
C GLY A 155 -1.73 -13.66 13.81
N HIS A 156 -0.71 -14.19 14.51
CA HIS A 156 0.67 -14.25 14.02
C HIS A 156 0.89 -15.25 12.89
N ASP A 157 -0.10 -16.11 12.60
CA ASP A 157 -0.06 -17.14 11.55
C ASP A 157 -0.54 -16.65 10.17
N LYS A 158 -0.94 -15.39 10.04
CA LYS A 158 -1.36 -14.79 8.76
C LYS A 158 -0.35 -14.97 7.63
N PRO A 159 0.97 -14.84 7.84
CA PRO A 159 1.95 -15.07 6.76
C PRO A 159 1.94 -16.50 6.21
N LEU A 160 1.49 -17.47 7.01
CA LEU A 160 1.33 -18.84 6.56
C LEU A 160 0.05 -19.05 5.75
N LYS A 161 -1.02 -18.31 6.08
CA LYS A 161 -2.34 -18.41 5.43
C LYS A 161 -2.43 -17.61 4.13
N TYR A 162 -1.69 -16.49 4.02
CA TYR A 162 -1.69 -15.58 2.89
C TYR A 162 -0.26 -15.37 2.33
N PRO A 163 0.42 -16.44 1.90
CA PRO A 163 1.85 -16.39 1.58
C PRO A 163 2.18 -15.39 0.47
N LEU A 164 1.32 -15.22 -0.54
CA LEU A 164 1.56 -14.29 -1.63
C LEU A 164 1.61 -12.85 -1.14
N MET A 165 0.66 -12.43 -0.29
CA MET A 165 0.62 -11.08 0.28
C MET A 165 1.94 -10.71 0.95
N PHE A 166 2.47 -11.61 1.79
CA PHE A 166 3.72 -11.36 2.50
C PHE A 166 4.97 -11.50 1.62
N SER A 167 4.89 -12.20 0.49
CA SER A 167 6.02 -12.32 -0.45
C SER A 167 6.24 -11.08 -1.30
N VAL A 168 5.18 -10.30 -1.57
CA VAL A 168 5.25 -9.09 -2.41
C VAL A 168 5.50 -7.81 -1.62
N CYS A 169 5.46 -7.84 -0.27
CA CYS A 169 5.60 -6.66 0.56
C CYS A 169 7.06 -6.35 0.89
N ASP A 170 7.47 -5.09 0.69
CA ASP A 170 8.78 -4.57 1.11
C ASP A 170 8.82 -4.27 2.61
N VAL A 171 7.69 -3.89 3.18
CA VAL A 171 7.53 -3.65 4.62
C VAL A 171 6.23 -4.24 5.14
N VAL A 172 6.31 -4.87 6.31
CA VAL A 172 5.15 -5.34 7.09
C VAL A 172 5.10 -4.57 8.39
N VAL A 173 4.03 -3.81 8.57
CA VAL A 173 3.75 -3.06 9.79
C VAL A 173 2.86 -3.91 10.68
N ILE A 174 3.34 -4.30 11.86
CA ILE A 174 2.54 -5.05 12.84
C ILE A 174 1.90 -4.04 13.79
N ASN A 175 0.60 -3.76 13.56
CA ASN A 175 -0.14 -2.73 14.29
C ASN A 175 -0.89 -3.29 15.49
N LYS A 176 -1.30 -2.38 16.38
CA LYS A 176 -2.04 -2.65 17.62
C LYS A 176 -1.22 -3.47 18.63
N ILE A 177 0.08 -3.16 18.77
CA ILE A 177 0.94 -3.85 19.76
C ILE A 177 0.50 -3.60 21.20
N ASP A 178 -0.29 -2.54 21.45
CA ASP A 178 -0.89 -2.23 22.76
C ASP A 178 -1.84 -3.33 23.27
N VAL A 179 -2.37 -4.16 22.37
CA VAL A 179 -3.26 -5.26 22.76
C VAL A 179 -2.55 -6.62 22.82
N LEU A 180 -1.24 -6.70 22.59
CA LEU A 180 -0.47 -7.96 22.73
C LEU A 180 -0.77 -8.75 24.01
N PRO A 181 -0.91 -8.13 25.19
CA PRO A 181 -1.21 -8.87 26.43
C PRO A 181 -2.56 -9.60 26.43
N TYR A 182 -3.47 -9.26 25.52
CA TYR A 182 -4.84 -9.79 25.47
C TYR A 182 -5.05 -10.81 24.35
N PHE A 183 -4.06 -11.06 23.51
CA PHE A 183 -4.15 -11.96 22.38
C PHE A 183 -3.04 -13.02 22.40
N ASP A 184 -3.33 -14.19 21.91
CA ASP A 184 -2.32 -15.21 21.63
C ASP A 184 -1.56 -14.83 20.33
N PHE A 185 -0.68 -13.84 20.46
CA PHE A 185 0.14 -13.34 19.37
C PHE A 185 1.61 -13.35 19.79
N ASP A 186 2.38 -14.18 19.10
CA ASP A 186 3.83 -14.28 19.27
C ASP A 186 4.51 -13.44 18.17
N LEU A 187 5.10 -12.32 18.58
CA LEU A 187 5.73 -11.36 17.67
C LEU A 187 6.95 -11.97 16.95
N ASP A 188 7.73 -12.78 17.65
CA ASP A 188 8.95 -13.36 17.08
C ASP A 188 8.60 -14.47 16.06
N LYS A 189 7.60 -15.30 16.36
CA LYS A 189 7.06 -16.25 15.37
C LYS A 189 6.45 -15.53 14.16
N CYS A 190 5.74 -14.44 14.38
CA CYS A 190 5.20 -13.65 13.27
C CYS A 190 6.31 -13.18 12.34
N LYS A 191 7.38 -12.61 12.88
CA LYS A 191 8.58 -12.21 12.11
C LYS A 191 9.21 -13.38 11.38
N GLU A 192 9.39 -14.53 12.06
CA GLU A 192 9.90 -15.74 11.44
C GLU A 192 9.06 -16.14 10.21
N TYR A 193 7.73 -16.19 10.34
CA TYR A 193 6.82 -16.54 9.26
C TYR A 193 6.84 -15.51 8.11
N ILE A 194 7.00 -14.23 8.41
CA ILE A 194 7.19 -13.18 7.38
C ILE A 194 8.50 -13.43 6.63
N TYR A 195 9.61 -13.63 7.33
CA TYR A 195 10.91 -13.88 6.71
C TYR A 195 10.98 -15.19 5.91
N MET A 196 10.19 -16.20 6.27
CA MET A 196 10.00 -17.39 5.44
C MET A 196 9.39 -17.09 4.08
N ARG A 197 8.62 -16.01 3.95
CA ARG A 197 7.96 -15.57 2.69
C ARG A 197 8.80 -14.54 1.95
N ASN A 198 9.34 -13.57 2.67
CA ASN A 198 10.23 -12.54 2.13
C ASN A 198 11.36 -12.22 3.11
N PRO A 199 12.54 -12.81 2.92
CA PRO A 199 13.70 -12.55 3.78
C PRO A 199 14.20 -11.09 3.75
N LYS A 200 13.75 -10.29 2.76
CA LYS A 200 14.16 -8.88 2.60
C LYS A 200 13.15 -7.90 3.18
N ALA A 201 11.99 -8.37 3.61
CA ALA A 201 10.96 -7.50 4.16
C ALA A 201 11.44 -6.80 5.44
N THR A 202 11.16 -5.53 5.56
CA THR A 202 11.29 -4.80 6.83
C THR A 202 10.07 -5.08 7.70
N VAL A 203 10.25 -5.36 9.00
CA VAL A 203 9.13 -5.60 9.93
C VAL A 203 9.16 -4.58 11.03
N ILE A 204 8.08 -3.78 11.14
CA ILE A 204 7.97 -2.64 12.06
C ILE A 204 6.74 -2.81 12.96
N PRO A 205 6.91 -3.13 14.25
CA PRO A 205 5.81 -3.15 15.22
C PRO A 205 5.40 -1.72 15.59
N ILE A 206 4.09 -1.44 15.59
CA ILE A 206 3.55 -0.13 15.95
C ILE A 206 2.28 -0.22 16.78
N CYS A 207 1.96 0.88 17.45
CA CYS A 207 0.61 1.19 17.90
C CYS A 207 0.15 2.51 17.27
N ALA A 208 -0.60 2.45 16.18
CA ALA A 208 -1.09 3.65 15.50
C ALA A 208 -1.97 4.55 16.39
N LYS A 209 -2.63 3.97 17.41
CA LYS A 209 -3.46 4.70 18.38
C LYS A 209 -2.64 5.61 19.28
N THR A 210 -1.49 5.15 19.77
CA THR A 210 -0.62 5.90 20.69
C THR A 210 0.51 6.64 19.96
N GLY A 211 0.83 6.23 18.73
CA GLY A 211 1.96 6.72 17.96
C GLY A 211 3.26 5.94 18.20
N GLU A 212 3.27 4.94 19.07
CA GLU A 212 4.45 4.11 19.35
C GLU A 212 4.91 3.37 18.09
N GLY A 213 6.20 3.44 17.75
CA GLY A 213 6.82 2.80 16.59
C GLY A 213 6.46 3.44 15.23
N VAL A 214 5.54 4.41 15.19
CA VAL A 214 5.13 5.05 13.91
C VAL A 214 6.27 5.89 13.33
N GLU A 215 7.16 6.41 14.16
CA GLU A 215 8.36 7.13 13.70
C GLU A 215 9.25 6.23 12.84
N ASP A 216 9.48 4.99 13.26
CA ASP A 216 10.30 4.04 12.51
C ASP A 216 9.72 3.76 11.11
N PHE A 217 8.39 3.69 10.99
CA PHE A 217 7.72 3.53 9.70
C PHE A 217 7.81 4.81 8.85
N ALA A 218 7.66 5.98 9.46
CA ALA A 218 7.80 7.27 8.77
C ALA A 218 9.23 7.48 8.26
N GLU A 219 10.25 7.17 9.06
CA GLU A 219 11.66 7.25 8.67
C GLU A 219 11.98 6.26 7.55
N TRP A 220 11.50 5.02 7.64
CA TRP A 220 11.66 4.03 6.58
C TRP A 220 11.06 4.57 5.27
N LEU A 221 9.84 5.07 5.29
CA LEU A 221 9.16 5.59 4.10
C LEU A 221 9.90 6.81 3.51
N LEU A 222 10.32 7.75 4.35
CA LEU A 222 11.09 8.92 3.92
C LEU A 222 12.42 8.52 3.27
N ALA A 223 13.09 7.50 3.80
CA ALA A 223 14.33 6.97 3.22
C ALA A 223 14.07 6.39 1.82
N GLN A 224 12.98 5.63 1.63
CA GLN A 224 12.60 5.08 0.32
C GLN A 224 12.27 6.18 -0.70
N VAL A 225 11.55 7.22 -0.28
CA VAL A 225 11.25 8.38 -1.14
C VAL A 225 12.54 9.09 -1.59
N LYS A 226 13.48 9.32 -0.67
CA LYS A 226 14.76 9.96 -0.98
C LYS A 226 15.62 9.11 -1.92
N GLU A 227 15.73 7.82 -1.66
CA GLU A 227 16.46 6.88 -2.52
C GLU A 227 15.88 6.87 -3.94
N TRP A 228 14.55 6.77 -4.05
CA TRP A 228 13.86 6.81 -5.34
C TRP A 228 14.19 8.05 -6.17
N LYS A 229 14.32 9.21 -5.55
CA LYS A 229 14.62 10.46 -6.24
C LYS A 229 16.09 10.57 -6.68
N THR A 230 16.98 9.85 -6.04
CA THR A 230 18.43 9.91 -6.33
C THR A 230 18.89 8.88 -7.35
N LEU A 231 18.18 7.80 -7.54
CA LEU A 231 18.41 6.77 -8.56
C LEU A 231 17.97 7.24 -9.95
#